data_c85cae6a00b4a1c8ec5396a5b7dd92ae
#
_entry.id   c85cae6a00b4a1c8ec5396a5b7dd92ae
#
_cell.length_a   1.000
_cell.length_b   1.000
_cell.length_c   1.000
_cell.angle_alpha   90.00
_cell.angle_beta   90.00
_cell.angle_gamma   90.00
#
_symmetry.space_group_name_H-M   'P 1'
#
loop_
_entity.id
_entity.type
_entity.pdbx_description
1 polymer ?
#
loop_
_entity_poly.entity_id
_entity_poly.type
_entity_poly.pdbx_seq_one_letter_code
_entity_poly.pdbx_strand_id
1 'polypeptide(L)'
;AAETPAASDGALIKVGIINNDPNESGYRTANDKDLKAMFTEENGYDASFAYSLKNDEQIAAAQKFIQDEVDYLLISAAGTSGWDSVLQDAQAAGIQVILFDRTIDADESLYVASIVSDMAKEGQTAVDWLASQNLETYNVIHIQGVMGSAAQIGRTGALDEQVAANDN
;
A
#
# COMPACT_ATOMS: atom_id res chain seq x y z
N ALA A 1 -6.28 17.59 15.98
CA ALA A 1 -4.89 17.12 16.09
C ALA A 1 -4.98 15.85 16.93
N ALA A 2 -4.71 14.69 16.32
CA ALA A 2 -4.60 13.44 17.05
C ALA A 2 -3.36 13.54 17.95
N GLU A 3 -3.53 13.30 19.24
CA GLU A 3 -2.42 13.15 20.16
C GLU A 3 -1.70 11.85 19.82
N THR A 4 -0.41 11.93 19.53
CA THR A 4 0.47 10.77 19.43
C THR A 4 0.48 10.09 20.80
N PRO A 5 0.16 8.79 20.92
CA PRO A 5 0.32 8.09 22.18
C PRO A 5 1.78 8.18 22.61
N ALA A 6 2.03 8.86 23.72
CA ALA A 6 3.37 8.88 24.32
C ALA A 6 3.66 7.46 24.83
N ALA A 7 4.77 6.88 24.40
CA ALA A 7 5.27 5.62 24.95
C ALA A 7 5.34 5.74 26.47
N SER A 8 4.54 4.96 27.17
CA SER A 8 4.53 4.88 28.62
C SER A 8 5.73 4.03 29.06
N ASP A 9 6.64 4.65 29.85
CA ASP A 9 7.65 4.00 30.70
C ASP A 9 8.19 2.63 30.21
N GLY A 10 8.96 2.62 29.11
CA GLY A 10 9.72 1.44 28.70
C GLY A 10 8.95 0.33 27.99
N ALA A 11 7.66 0.51 27.70
CA ALA A 11 6.91 -0.43 26.88
C ALA A 11 7.20 -0.21 25.38
N LEU A 12 7.42 -1.29 24.63
CA LEU A 12 7.61 -1.24 23.19
C LEU A 12 6.30 -0.86 22.51
N ILE A 13 6.38 -0.09 21.42
CA ILE A 13 5.23 0.20 20.54
C ILE A 13 4.97 -1.04 19.69
N LYS A 14 3.77 -1.61 19.80
CA LYS A 14 3.36 -2.78 19.01
C LYS A 14 2.95 -2.38 17.61
N VAL A 15 3.57 -2.96 16.60
CA VAL A 15 3.31 -2.63 15.18
C VAL A 15 2.99 -3.89 14.39
N GLY A 16 1.80 -3.94 13.81
CA GLY A 16 1.44 -4.93 12.79
C GLY A 16 1.77 -4.41 11.39
N ILE A 17 2.55 -5.13 10.62
CA ILE A 17 2.96 -4.71 9.27
C ILE A 17 2.47 -5.74 8.26
N ILE A 18 1.56 -5.32 7.37
CA ILE A 18 1.02 -6.12 6.28
C ILE A 18 1.67 -5.67 4.98
N ASN A 19 2.38 -6.56 4.32
CA ASN A 19 3.11 -6.27 3.09
C ASN A 19 2.88 -7.35 2.04
N ASN A 20 3.24 -7.07 0.80
CA ASN A 20 3.32 -8.05 -0.26
C ASN A 20 4.57 -8.93 -0.08
N ASP A 21 4.63 -10.07 -0.80
CA ASP A 21 5.75 -11.01 -0.69
C ASP A 21 7.09 -10.31 -1.01
N PRO A 22 8.09 -10.36 -0.12
CA PRO A 22 9.42 -9.80 -0.35
C PRO A 22 10.11 -10.33 -1.61
N ASN A 23 9.71 -11.51 -2.08
CA ASN A 23 10.28 -12.12 -3.29
C ASN A 23 9.57 -11.68 -4.59
N GLU A 24 8.53 -10.86 -4.51
CA GLU A 24 7.80 -10.35 -5.68
C GLU A 24 8.71 -9.54 -6.62
N SER A 25 9.58 -8.72 -6.04
CA SER A 25 10.47 -7.83 -6.81
C SER A 25 11.65 -7.33 -5.98
N GLY A 26 12.66 -6.77 -6.65
CA GLY A 26 13.77 -6.10 -5.97
C GLY A 26 13.33 -4.94 -5.08
N TYR A 27 12.28 -4.21 -5.49
CA TYR A 27 11.68 -3.18 -4.65
C TYR A 27 11.12 -3.77 -3.34
N ARG A 28 10.35 -4.86 -3.42
CA ARG A 28 9.77 -5.51 -2.22
C ARG A 28 10.84 -6.05 -1.28
N THR A 29 11.90 -6.65 -1.82
CA THR A 29 13.04 -7.11 -1.03
C THR A 29 13.70 -5.94 -0.27
N ALA A 30 13.93 -4.81 -0.93
CA ALA A 30 14.52 -3.63 -0.31
C ALA A 30 13.59 -3.02 0.75
N ASN A 31 12.31 -2.85 0.42
CA ASN A 31 11.30 -2.32 1.32
C ASN A 31 11.17 -3.17 2.60
N ASP A 32 11.07 -4.49 2.47
CA ASP A 32 11.02 -5.41 3.62
C ASP A 32 12.26 -5.32 4.50
N LYS A 33 13.44 -5.25 3.87
CA LYS A 33 14.71 -5.11 4.59
C LYS A 33 14.76 -3.80 5.39
N ASP A 34 14.30 -2.70 4.80
CA ASP A 34 14.31 -1.39 5.46
C ASP A 34 13.29 -1.35 6.61
N LEU A 35 12.09 -1.91 6.42
CA LEU A 35 11.10 -2.04 7.49
C LEU A 35 11.65 -2.86 8.67
N LYS A 36 12.27 -4.00 8.42
CA LYS A 36 12.87 -4.86 9.45
C LYS A 36 14.05 -4.21 10.16
N ALA A 37 14.79 -3.34 9.48
CA ALA A 37 15.89 -2.59 10.08
C ALA A 37 15.40 -1.43 10.96
N MET A 38 14.24 -0.86 10.64
CA MET A 38 13.66 0.27 11.38
C MET A 38 12.83 -0.19 12.57
N PHE A 39 11.94 -1.18 12.37
CA PHE A 39 11.01 -1.64 13.40
C PHE A 39 11.61 -2.77 14.23
N THR A 40 12.51 -2.42 15.13
CA THR A 40 13.22 -3.35 16.04
C THR A 40 12.99 -2.96 17.51
N GLU A 41 13.16 -3.90 18.42
CA GLU A 41 13.10 -3.63 19.88
C GLU A 41 14.12 -2.58 20.30
N GLU A 42 15.31 -2.57 19.69
CA GLU A 42 16.35 -1.57 19.95
C GLU A 42 15.87 -0.15 19.61
N ASN A 43 15.02 -0.03 18.57
CA ASN A 43 14.39 1.23 18.18
C ASN A 43 13.07 1.51 18.91
N GLY A 44 12.66 0.67 19.86
CA GLY A 44 11.46 0.84 20.67
C GLY A 44 10.20 0.20 20.12
N TYR A 45 10.31 -0.73 19.17
CA TYR A 45 9.16 -1.38 18.53
C TYR A 45 9.11 -2.89 18.80
N ASP A 46 7.90 -3.41 19.03
CA ASP A 46 7.55 -4.82 18.94
C ASP A 46 6.76 -5.02 17.64
N ALA A 47 7.47 -5.42 16.56
CA ALA A 47 6.91 -5.48 15.23
C ALA A 47 6.63 -6.91 14.77
N SER A 48 5.43 -7.14 14.26
CA SER A 48 4.99 -8.38 13.65
C SER A 48 4.67 -8.17 12.16
N PHE A 49 5.10 -9.10 11.31
CA PHE A 49 4.97 -9.02 9.86
C PHE A 49 4.04 -10.09 9.31
N ALA A 50 3.19 -9.72 8.36
CA ALA A 50 2.38 -10.62 7.56
C ALA A 50 2.56 -10.31 6.07
N TYR A 51 2.71 -11.36 5.26
CA TYR A 51 2.97 -11.23 3.82
C TYR A 51 1.95 -12.02 3.02
N SER A 52 1.32 -11.38 2.05
CA SER A 52 0.50 -12.07 1.05
C SER A 52 0.30 -11.22 -0.20
N LEU A 53 0.15 -11.85 -1.35
CA LEU A 53 -0.32 -11.25 -2.61
C LEU A 53 -1.85 -11.38 -2.77
N LYS A 54 -2.56 -11.90 -1.76
CA LYS A 54 -4.01 -12.05 -1.77
C LYS A 54 -4.64 -11.10 -0.76
N ASN A 55 -5.60 -10.34 -1.24
CA ASN A 55 -6.27 -9.30 -0.47
C ASN A 55 -7.02 -9.85 0.74
N ASP A 56 -7.72 -10.98 0.58
CA ASP A 56 -8.45 -11.65 1.66
C ASP A 56 -7.53 -12.16 2.78
N GLU A 57 -6.35 -12.67 2.44
CA GLU A 57 -5.34 -13.08 3.42
C GLU A 57 -4.76 -11.88 4.19
N GLN A 58 -4.57 -10.74 3.51
CA GLN A 58 -4.12 -9.50 4.15
C GLN A 58 -5.20 -8.93 5.10
N ILE A 59 -6.47 -8.95 4.70
CA ILE A 59 -7.59 -8.54 5.57
C ILE A 59 -7.67 -9.44 6.81
N ALA A 60 -7.51 -10.75 6.65
CA ALA A 60 -7.47 -11.68 7.79
C ALA A 60 -6.26 -11.42 8.72
N ALA A 61 -5.12 -11.05 8.16
CA ALA A 61 -3.95 -10.63 8.96
C ALA A 61 -4.23 -9.34 9.74
N ALA A 62 -4.93 -8.37 9.14
CA ALA A 62 -5.36 -7.15 9.84
C ALA A 62 -6.29 -7.47 11.02
N GLN A 63 -7.27 -8.35 10.82
CA GLN A 63 -8.15 -8.81 11.90
C GLN A 63 -7.35 -9.47 13.04
N LYS A 64 -6.32 -10.26 12.70
CA LYS A 64 -5.45 -10.86 13.71
C LYS A 64 -4.68 -9.80 14.49
N PHE A 65 -4.07 -8.81 13.83
CA PHE A 65 -3.34 -7.74 14.50
C PHE A 65 -4.25 -6.89 15.40
N ILE A 66 -5.52 -6.69 15.02
CA ILE A 66 -6.51 -6.05 15.89
C ILE A 66 -6.75 -6.89 17.17
N GLN A 67 -6.85 -8.22 17.05
CA GLN A 67 -6.99 -9.12 18.21
C GLN A 67 -5.72 -9.17 19.07
N ASP A 68 -4.54 -8.98 18.48
CA ASP A 68 -3.25 -8.91 19.17
C ASP A 68 -3.01 -7.53 19.83
N GLU A 69 -3.98 -6.59 19.69
CA GLU A 69 -3.97 -5.25 20.29
C GLU A 69 -2.69 -4.47 19.93
N VAL A 70 -2.39 -4.36 18.61
CA VAL A 70 -1.29 -3.52 18.15
C VAL A 70 -1.64 -2.04 18.31
N ASP A 71 -0.64 -1.18 18.49
CA ASP A 71 -0.83 0.27 18.54
C ASP A 71 -0.97 0.87 17.13
N TYR A 72 -0.18 0.34 16.19
CA TYR A 72 -0.16 0.76 14.79
C TYR A 72 -0.32 -0.43 13.85
N LEU A 73 -1.06 -0.18 12.77
CA LEU A 73 -1.23 -1.12 11.65
C LEU A 73 -0.75 -0.45 10.36
N LEU A 74 0.35 -0.96 9.80
CA LEU A 74 0.91 -0.51 8.53
C LEU A 74 0.45 -1.45 7.41
N ILE A 75 -0.09 -0.90 6.32
CA ILE A 75 -0.67 -1.69 5.23
C ILE A 75 -0.14 -1.26 3.88
N SER A 76 0.47 -2.20 3.12
CA SER A 76 0.69 -2.12 1.68
C SER A 76 -0.22 -3.13 0.99
N ALA A 77 -1.38 -2.68 0.53
CA ALA A 77 -2.48 -3.54 0.09
C ALA A 77 -2.18 -4.29 -1.21
N ALA A 78 -2.55 -5.57 -1.29
CA ALA A 78 -2.51 -6.36 -2.52
C ALA A 78 -3.64 -5.95 -3.48
N GLY A 79 -4.83 -5.63 -2.95
CA GLY A 79 -5.99 -5.11 -3.68
C GLY A 79 -6.60 -3.91 -2.99
N THR A 80 -7.33 -3.08 -3.73
CA THR A 80 -7.85 -1.80 -3.22
C THR A 80 -9.16 -1.94 -2.42
N SER A 81 -9.97 -2.96 -2.67
CA SER A 81 -11.34 -3.06 -2.15
C SER A 81 -11.48 -3.97 -0.92
N GLY A 82 -12.58 -3.77 -0.17
CA GLY A 82 -12.98 -4.66 0.93
C GLY A 82 -12.34 -4.36 2.28
N TRP A 83 -11.66 -3.24 2.41
CA TRP A 83 -10.95 -2.85 3.64
C TRP A 83 -11.83 -2.15 4.68
N ASP A 84 -12.98 -1.56 4.29
CA ASP A 84 -13.78 -0.70 5.17
C ASP A 84 -14.10 -1.33 6.52
N SER A 85 -14.59 -2.57 6.53
CA SER A 85 -15.03 -3.23 7.77
C SER A 85 -13.87 -3.43 8.75
N VAL A 86 -12.73 -3.97 8.28
CA VAL A 86 -11.58 -4.22 9.16
C VAL A 86 -10.92 -2.93 9.62
N LEU A 87 -10.95 -1.86 8.81
CA LEU A 87 -10.44 -0.55 9.23
C LEU A 87 -11.36 0.12 10.25
N GLN A 88 -12.68 -0.05 10.14
CA GLN A 88 -13.63 0.39 11.17
C GLN A 88 -13.38 -0.34 12.49
N ASP A 89 -13.11 -1.65 12.46
CA ASP A 89 -12.76 -2.44 13.64
C ASP A 89 -11.45 -1.94 14.26
N ALA A 90 -10.43 -1.65 13.45
CA ALA A 90 -9.17 -1.07 13.91
C ALA A 90 -9.38 0.29 14.57
N GLN A 91 -10.17 1.18 13.95
CA GLN A 91 -10.52 2.48 14.51
C GLN A 91 -11.27 2.35 15.84
N ALA A 92 -12.24 1.44 15.93
CA ALA A 92 -12.98 1.17 17.16
C ALA A 92 -12.09 0.65 18.28
N ALA A 93 -11.03 -0.10 17.94
CA ALA A 93 -10.01 -0.59 18.88
C ALA A 93 -8.96 0.49 19.23
N GLY A 94 -9.01 1.69 18.61
CA GLY A 94 -8.06 2.78 18.84
C GLY A 94 -6.71 2.60 18.11
N ILE A 95 -6.62 1.65 17.19
CA ILE A 95 -5.41 1.33 16.42
C ILE A 95 -5.22 2.39 15.32
N GLN A 96 -4.01 2.92 15.20
CA GLN A 96 -3.66 3.91 14.18
C GLN A 96 -3.23 3.20 12.88
N VAL A 97 -4.01 3.38 11.82
CA VAL A 97 -3.73 2.77 10.51
C VAL A 97 -2.90 3.72 9.64
N ILE A 98 -1.83 3.20 9.03
CA ILE A 98 -0.98 3.92 8.08
C ILE A 98 -0.90 3.10 6.79
N LEU A 99 -1.23 3.73 5.66
CA LEU A 99 -1.02 3.13 4.35
C LEU A 99 0.38 3.47 3.83
N PHE A 100 1.04 2.51 3.22
CA PHE A 100 2.33 2.76 2.56
C PHE A 100 2.41 2.07 1.20
N ASP A 101 3.16 2.66 0.27
CA ASP A 101 3.37 2.20 -1.10
C ASP A 101 2.09 2.18 -1.96
N ARG A 102 1.02 1.54 -1.51
CA ARG A 102 -0.25 1.36 -2.25
C ARG A 102 -1.44 1.92 -1.47
N THR A 103 -2.38 2.52 -2.20
CA THR A 103 -3.65 3.01 -1.65
C THR A 103 -4.71 1.90 -1.63
N ILE A 104 -5.79 2.19 -0.91
CA ILE A 104 -7.01 1.38 -0.86
C ILE A 104 -8.23 2.25 -1.19
N ASP A 105 -9.33 1.61 -1.54
CA ASP A 105 -10.63 2.24 -1.77
C ASP A 105 -11.44 2.17 -0.46
N ALA A 106 -11.11 3.07 0.47
CA ALA A 106 -11.78 3.20 1.76
C ALA A 106 -11.83 4.67 2.18
N ASP A 107 -12.74 5.01 3.09
CA ASP A 107 -12.88 6.38 3.61
C ASP A 107 -11.58 6.84 4.29
N GLU A 108 -11.12 8.05 3.92
CA GLU A 108 -9.86 8.61 4.44
C GLU A 108 -9.87 8.84 5.96
N SER A 109 -11.04 8.89 6.60
CA SER A 109 -11.16 8.97 8.05
C SER A 109 -10.76 7.69 8.80
N LEU A 110 -10.59 6.57 8.07
CA LEU A 110 -10.23 5.26 8.62
C LEU A 110 -8.73 5.03 8.77
N TYR A 111 -7.89 5.93 8.26
CA TYR A 111 -6.43 5.88 8.42
C TYR A 111 -5.85 7.27 8.69
N VAL A 112 -4.74 7.31 9.42
CA VAL A 112 -4.14 8.57 9.88
C VAL A 112 -3.11 9.15 8.92
N ALA A 113 -2.55 8.31 8.05
CA ALA A 113 -1.59 8.73 7.04
C ALA A 113 -1.58 7.77 5.84
N SER A 114 -1.19 8.32 4.68
CA SER A 114 -0.97 7.56 3.44
C SER A 114 0.34 8.04 2.81
N ILE A 115 1.35 7.15 2.78
CA ILE A 115 2.69 7.40 2.23
C ILE A 115 2.83 6.53 0.99
N VAL A 116 2.36 7.01 -0.15
CA VAL A 116 2.17 6.23 -1.37
C VAL A 116 2.73 6.93 -2.59
N SER A 117 2.98 6.16 -3.67
CA SER A 117 3.32 6.72 -4.98
C SER A 117 2.07 7.20 -5.71
N ASP A 118 2.23 8.26 -6.51
CA ASP A 118 1.22 8.70 -7.46
C ASP A 118 1.26 7.80 -8.71
N MET A 119 0.55 6.68 -8.64
CA MET A 119 0.54 5.66 -9.70
C MET A 119 -0.08 6.17 -11.00
N ALA A 120 -1.04 7.10 -10.92
CA ALA A 120 -1.62 7.72 -12.11
C ALA A 120 -0.59 8.60 -12.83
N LYS A 121 0.18 9.38 -12.07
CA LYS A 121 1.26 10.20 -12.63
C LYS A 121 2.39 9.37 -13.22
N GLU A 122 2.71 8.21 -12.65
CA GLU A 122 3.68 7.28 -13.23
C GLU A 122 3.20 6.78 -14.60
N GLY A 123 1.92 6.38 -14.71
CA GLY A 123 1.30 6.00 -15.98
C GLY A 123 1.31 7.14 -16.99
N GLN A 124 0.91 8.35 -16.58
CA GLN A 124 0.92 9.54 -17.43
C GLN A 124 2.34 9.88 -17.93
N THR A 125 3.34 9.74 -17.08
CA THR A 125 4.75 10.00 -17.48
C THR A 125 5.20 9.03 -18.59
N ALA A 126 4.81 7.77 -18.53
CA ALA A 126 5.10 6.79 -19.58
C ALA A 126 4.37 7.12 -20.88
N VAL A 127 3.10 7.51 -20.81
CA VAL A 127 2.29 7.95 -21.96
C VAL A 127 2.87 9.20 -22.60
N ASP A 128 3.23 10.21 -21.81
CA ASP A 128 3.84 11.45 -22.31
C ASP A 128 5.17 11.18 -23.03
N TRP A 129 5.97 10.25 -22.48
CA TRP A 129 7.19 9.83 -23.12
C TRP A 129 6.93 9.16 -24.49
N LEU A 130 5.97 8.24 -24.56
CA LEU A 130 5.56 7.60 -25.82
C LEU A 130 5.11 8.67 -26.83
N ALA A 131 4.22 9.57 -26.45
CA ALA A 131 3.71 10.63 -27.31
C ALA A 131 4.86 11.54 -27.84
N SER A 132 5.87 11.80 -27.04
CA SER A 132 7.02 12.60 -27.43
C SER A 132 7.88 11.98 -28.55
N GLN A 133 7.72 10.68 -28.81
CA GLN A 133 8.44 9.99 -29.90
C GLN A 133 7.87 10.35 -31.29
N ASN A 134 6.67 10.94 -31.38
CA ASN A 134 6.04 11.42 -32.61
C ASN A 134 5.99 10.38 -33.73
N LEU A 135 5.64 9.12 -33.40
CA LEU A 135 5.49 8.05 -34.36
C LEU A 135 4.11 8.12 -35.04
N GLU A 136 4.02 7.70 -36.29
CA GLU A 136 2.74 7.62 -37.03
C GLU A 136 1.81 6.53 -36.45
N THR A 137 2.39 5.46 -35.89
CA THR A 137 1.66 4.35 -35.28
C THR A 137 2.42 3.78 -34.09
N TYR A 138 1.70 3.41 -33.04
CA TYR A 138 2.23 2.78 -31.85
C TYR A 138 1.69 1.35 -31.72
N ASN A 139 2.58 0.38 -31.50
CA ASN A 139 2.22 -0.96 -31.10
C ASN A 139 2.72 -1.19 -29.66
N VAL A 140 1.82 -1.15 -28.70
CA VAL A 140 2.14 -1.20 -27.27
C VAL A 140 1.71 -2.53 -26.67
N ILE A 141 2.62 -3.19 -25.94
CA ILE A 141 2.30 -4.31 -25.07
C ILE A 141 2.35 -3.81 -23.61
N HIS A 142 1.20 -3.81 -22.95
CA HIS A 142 1.08 -3.40 -21.56
C HIS A 142 0.99 -4.60 -20.62
N ILE A 143 2.03 -4.77 -19.78
CA ILE A 143 2.06 -5.80 -18.73
C ILE A 143 1.58 -5.14 -17.44
N GLN A 144 0.35 -5.45 -17.03
CA GLN A 144 -0.34 -4.72 -15.96
C GLN A 144 0.08 -5.13 -14.54
N GLY A 145 0.66 -6.33 -14.36
CA GLY A 145 1.04 -6.84 -13.04
C GLY A 145 -0.16 -7.41 -12.26
N VAL A 146 -0.21 -7.14 -10.96
CA VAL A 146 -1.28 -7.65 -10.07
C VAL A 146 -2.57 -6.87 -10.30
N MET A 147 -3.58 -7.57 -10.84
CA MET A 147 -4.90 -6.99 -11.12
C MET A 147 -5.61 -6.52 -9.84
N GLY A 148 -6.25 -5.33 -9.92
CA GLY A 148 -6.96 -4.73 -8.80
C GLY A 148 -6.08 -4.05 -7.75
N SER A 149 -4.76 -3.98 -7.97
CA SER A 149 -3.88 -3.17 -7.14
C SER A 149 -3.94 -1.68 -7.54
N ALA A 150 -3.68 -0.77 -6.61
CA ALA A 150 -3.59 0.67 -6.90
C ALA A 150 -2.58 0.97 -8.01
N ALA A 151 -1.46 0.25 -8.06
CA ALA A 151 -0.45 0.38 -9.10
C ALA A 151 -0.96 0.00 -10.49
N GLN A 152 -1.69 -1.12 -10.60
CA GLN A 152 -2.29 -1.53 -11.87
C GLN A 152 -3.36 -0.52 -12.32
N ILE A 153 -4.28 -0.16 -11.44
CA ILE A 153 -5.40 0.74 -11.76
C ILE A 153 -4.86 2.11 -12.22
N GLY A 154 -3.97 2.73 -11.43
CA GLY A 154 -3.45 4.06 -11.73
C GLY A 154 -2.63 4.12 -13.01
N ARG A 155 -1.68 3.19 -13.18
CA ARG A 155 -0.81 3.18 -14.37
C ARG A 155 -1.58 2.81 -15.65
N THR A 156 -2.54 1.89 -15.57
CA THR A 156 -3.37 1.48 -16.72
C THR A 156 -4.30 2.61 -17.16
N GLY A 157 -4.92 3.33 -16.23
CA GLY A 157 -5.87 4.39 -16.55
C GLY A 157 -5.32 5.43 -17.52
N ALA A 158 -4.09 5.89 -17.32
CA ALA A 158 -3.46 6.86 -18.19
C ALA A 158 -3.25 6.33 -19.64
N LEU A 159 -2.88 5.05 -19.78
CA LEU A 159 -2.73 4.43 -21.11
C LEU A 159 -4.08 4.23 -21.79
N ASP A 160 -5.09 3.77 -21.06
CA ASP A 160 -6.44 3.56 -21.59
C ASP A 160 -7.06 4.88 -22.08
N GLU A 161 -6.89 5.97 -21.32
CA GLU A 161 -7.33 7.31 -21.72
C GLU A 161 -6.62 7.78 -22.99
N GLN A 162 -5.31 7.56 -23.11
CA GLN A 162 -4.55 7.93 -24.31
C GLN A 162 -4.97 7.14 -25.53
N VAL A 163 -5.18 5.83 -25.38
CA VAL A 163 -5.67 4.96 -26.47
C VAL A 163 -7.07 5.37 -26.90
N ALA A 164 -7.95 5.72 -25.97
CA ALA A 164 -9.30 6.18 -26.29
C ALA A 164 -9.35 7.55 -26.99
N ALA A 165 -8.33 8.39 -26.76
CA ALA A 165 -8.24 9.75 -27.31
C ALA A 165 -7.53 9.82 -28.69
N ASN A 166 -6.86 8.76 -29.12
CA ASN A 166 -6.02 8.76 -30.34
C ASN A 166 -6.26 7.49 -31.17
N ASP A 167 -6.29 7.66 -32.48
CA ASP A 167 -6.50 6.59 -33.47
C ASP A 167 -5.19 5.97 -34.00
N ASN A 168 -4.01 6.41 -33.52
CA ASN A 168 -2.69 6.01 -34.03
C ASN A 168 -1.95 4.96 -33.18
#